data_9b8e7f6369da599a27a6e8023cf48d8b
#
_entry.id   9b8e7f6369da599a27a6e8023cf48d8b
#
_cell.length_a   1.000
_cell.length_b   1.000
_cell.length_c   1.000
_cell.angle_alpha   90.00
_cell.angle_beta   90.00
_cell.angle_gamma   90.00
#
_symmetry.space_group_name_H-M   'P 1'
#
loop_
_entity.id
_entity.type
_entity.pdbx_description
1 polymer ?
#
loop_
_entity_poly.entity_id
_entity_poly.type
_entity_poly.pdbx_seq_one_letter_code
_entity_poly.pdbx_strand_id
1 'polypeptide(L)'
;MTIPPATSPAQIYNDFFSPQMFTPWAKNLVEQSTPSAGDRVVDLACGTGLLTEQIAPHLGNNGSIVGLDFAPPMLAVAQTREFNGPSVEWIDASADAIPLPDNSFDRVYCQQGFQFFPDRAKAVPEVRSVLKPGGLTAISLWAPVEEFPLRDQMFNSIAKFLNVPLEVAAKPFTFGGSEPMQSMLDDAGFSDIVITTRSNESVFGPPESFVKLTVMGAAAAIPTFGELTDEEKQSVIAHVEVENYDEIAKYVQD
;
A
#
# COMPACT_ATOMS: atom_id res chain seq x y z
N MET A 1 10.54 10.96 -17.12
CA MET A 1 9.75 11.80 -16.18
C MET A 1 10.69 12.36 -15.13
N THR A 2 10.73 13.67 -14.92
CA THR A 2 11.71 14.29 -14.02
C THR A 2 11.04 14.60 -12.69
N ILE A 3 11.52 13.99 -11.59
CA ILE A 3 11.04 14.33 -10.23
C ILE A 3 11.64 15.69 -9.86
N PRO A 4 10.81 16.70 -9.51
CA PRO A 4 11.32 18.01 -9.12
C PRO A 4 12.21 17.92 -7.88
N PRO A 5 13.27 18.76 -7.78
CA PRO A 5 14.03 18.87 -6.53
C PRO A 5 13.11 19.30 -5.38
N ALA A 6 13.35 18.78 -4.18
CA ALA A 6 12.58 19.05 -2.97
C ALA A 6 11.16 18.45 -2.91
N THR A 7 10.81 17.47 -3.75
CA THR A 7 9.56 16.73 -3.64
C THR A 7 9.63 15.75 -2.46
N SER A 8 8.66 15.76 -1.55
CA SER A 8 8.65 14.86 -0.40
C SER A 8 8.43 13.40 -0.85
N PRO A 9 8.89 12.38 -0.09
CA PRO A 9 8.61 10.98 -0.39
C PRO A 9 7.12 10.68 -0.54
N ALA A 10 6.26 11.29 0.27
CA ALA A 10 4.81 11.15 0.18
C ALA A 10 4.25 11.71 -1.13
N GLN A 11 4.79 12.84 -1.60
CA GLN A 11 4.41 13.43 -2.88
C GLN A 11 4.90 12.58 -4.06
N ILE A 12 6.12 12.04 -3.99
CA ILE A 12 6.65 11.11 -5.00
C ILE A 12 5.74 9.87 -5.08
N TYR A 13 5.37 9.31 -3.93
CA TYR A 13 4.44 8.20 -3.85
C TYR A 13 3.10 8.55 -4.52
N ASN A 14 2.52 9.70 -4.20
CA ASN A 14 1.25 10.15 -4.74
C ASN A 14 1.29 10.36 -6.25
N ASP A 15 2.30 11.05 -6.77
CA ASP A 15 2.32 11.54 -8.15
C ASP A 15 2.86 10.50 -9.15
N PHE A 16 3.73 9.59 -8.69
CA PHE A 16 4.44 8.68 -9.58
C PHE A 16 4.07 7.20 -9.36
N PHE A 17 3.92 6.76 -8.10
CA PHE A 17 3.54 5.37 -7.83
C PHE A 17 2.04 5.14 -7.90
N SER A 18 1.27 6.03 -7.29
CA SER A 18 -0.18 5.84 -7.17
C SER A 18 -0.88 5.64 -8.51
N PRO A 19 -0.65 6.44 -9.55
CA PRO A 19 -1.37 6.30 -10.82
C PRO A 19 -1.09 4.97 -11.53
N GLN A 20 0.14 4.50 -11.50
CA GLN A 20 0.59 3.35 -12.29
C GLN A 20 0.47 2.02 -11.54
N MET A 21 0.75 2.04 -10.23
CA MET A 21 0.84 0.85 -9.42
C MET A 21 -0.40 0.62 -8.55
N PHE A 22 -0.91 1.66 -7.89
CA PHE A 22 -1.89 1.48 -6.82
C PHE A 22 -3.32 1.78 -7.25
N THR A 23 -3.57 2.70 -8.18
CA THR A 23 -4.93 3.04 -8.65
C THR A 23 -5.67 1.84 -9.26
N PRO A 24 -5.06 0.99 -10.11
CA PRO A 24 -5.76 -0.18 -10.62
C PRO A 24 -6.19 -1.15 -9.51
N TRP A 25 -5.38 -1.30 -8.48
CA TRP A 25 -5.69 -2.16 -7.33
C TRP A 25 -6.73 -1.55 -6.39
N ALA A 26 -6.75 -0.22 -6.22
CA ALA A 26 -7.80 0.45 -5.47
C ALA A 26 -9.17 0.24 -6.12
N LYS A 27 -9.26 0.42 -7.43
CA LYS A 27 -10.47 0.14 -8.20
C LYS A 27 -10.90 -1.31 -8.06
N ASN A 28 -9.97 -2.25 -8.23
CA ASN A 28 -10.26 -3.67 -8.10
C ASN A 28 -10.77 -4.04 -6.70
N LEU A 29 -10.18 -3.49 -5.63
CA LEU A 29 -10.61 -3.73 -4.26
C LEU A 29 -12.03 -3.22 -4.02
N VAL A 30 -12.34 -2.01 -4.50
CA VAL A 30 -13.69 -1.44 -4.40
C VAL A 30 -14.71 -2.22 -5.24
N GLU A 31 -14.37 -2.64 -6.45
CA GLU A 31 -15.24 -3.46 -7.30
C GLU A 31 -15.61 -4.79 -6.65
N GLN A 32 -14.68 -5.45 -5.96
CA GLN A 32 -14.93 -6.72 -5.28
C GLN A 32 -15.72 -6.58 -3.97
N SER A 33 -15.73 -5.42 -3.39
CA SER A 33 -16.35 -5.14 -2.09
C SER A 33 -17.11 -3.81 -2.09
N THR A 34 -17.81 -3.51 -3.17
CA THR A 34 -18.46 -2.21 -3.40
C THR A 34 -19.26 -1.75 -2.18
N PRO A 35 -18.96 -0.58 -1.61
CA PRO A 35 -19.72 -0.04 -0.49
C PRO A 35 -21.10 0.41 -0.95
N SER A 36 -22.04 0.45 -0.03
CA SER A 36 -23.41 0.91 -0.27
C SER A 36 -23.56 2.40 0.06
N ALA A 37 -24.50 3.04 -0.60
CA ALA A 37 -24.86 4.43 -0.24
C ALA A 37 -25.29 4.50 1.23
N GLY A 38 -24.67 5.42 1.97
CA GLY A 38 -24.93 5.60 3.40
C GLY A 38 -24.02 4.78 4.32
N ASP A 39 -23.16 3.89 3.79
CA ASP A 39 -22.19 3.16 4.61
C ASP A 39 -21.24 4.12 5.35
N ARG A 40 -20.87 3.72 6.56
CA ARG A 40 -19.76 4.30 7.32
C ARG A 40 -18.51 3.45 7.11
N VAL A 41 -17.48 4.05 6.57
CA VAL A 41 -16.29 3.33 6.09
C VAL A 41 -15.02 3.80 6.79
N VAL A 42 -14.13 2.87 7.09
CA VAL A 42 -12.73 3.17 7.46
C VAL A 42 -11.83 2.76 6.29
N ASP A 43 -10.97 3.67 5.86
CA ASP A 43 -9.82 3.41 5.00
C ASP A 43 -8.58 3.34 5.90
N LEU A 44 -8.19 2.12 6.27
CA LEU A 44 -7.12 1.82 7.22
C LEU A 44 -5.78 1.75 6.50
N ALA A 45 -4.79 2.47 7.02
CA ALA A 45 -3.53 2.75 6.34
C ALA A 45 -3.77 3.45 5.00
N CYS A 46 -4.56 4.52 5.05
CA CYS A 46 -5.08 5.22 3.88
C CYS A 46 -4.01 5.92 3.04
N GLY A 47 -2.80 6.07 3.57
CA GLY A 47 -1.68 6.71 2.89
C GLY A 47 -2.03 8.11 2.40
N THR A 48 -1.89 8.34 1.10
CA THR A 48 -2.24 9.62 0.45
C THR A 48 -3.71 9.73 0.05
N GLY A 49 -4.60 8.84 0.54
CA GLY A 49 -6.05 8.88 0.30
C GLY A 49 -6.50 8.35 -1.05
N LEU A 50 -5.67 7.55 -1.72
CA LEU A 50 -5.99 7.01 -3.05
C LEU A 50 -7.21 6.08 -3.04
N LEU A 51 -7.27 5.15 -2.08
CA LEU A 51 -8.40 4.25 -1.95
C LEU A 51 -9.66 5.00 -1.50
N THR A 52 -9.51 5.95 -0.58
CA THR A 52 -10.59 6.87 -0.16
C THR A 52 -11.24 7.55 -1.36
N GLU A 53 -10.45 8.02 -2.34
CA GLU A 53 -10.94 8.63 -3.59
C GLU A 53 -11.80 7.66 -4.42
N GLN A 54 -11.48 6.37 -4.41
CA GLN A 54 -12.27 5.36 -5.12
C GLN A 54 -13.54 4.96 -4.35
N ILE A 55 -13.52 5.00 -3.02
CA ILE A 55 -14.66 4.66 -2.17
C ILE A 55 -15.72 5.76 -2.16
N ALA A 56 -15.30 7.03 -2.05
CA ALA A 56 -16.15 8.18 -1.79
C ALA A 56 -17.37 8.32 -2.74
N PRO A 57 -17.25 8.11 -4.07
CA PRO A 57 -18.38 8.24 -4.99
C PRO A 57 -19.53 7.26 -4.73
N HIS A 58 -19.26 6.12 -4.11
CA HIS A 58 -20.26 5.08 -3.83
C HIS A 58 -21.14 5.38 -2.62
N LEU A 59 -20.67 6.22 -1.70
CA LEU A 59 -21.34 6.43 -0.41
C LEU A 59 -22.48 7.45 -0.47
N GLY A 60 -22.48 8.30 -1.49
CA GLY A 60 -23.43 9.42 -1.54
C GLY A 60 -23.26 10.40 -0.37
N ASN A 61 -24.19 11.34 -0.22
CA ASN A 61 -24.08 12.40 0.78
C ASN A 61 -24.37 11.95 2.22
N ASN A 62 -24.93 10.77 2.41
CA ASN A 62 -25.33 10.24 3.73
C ASN A 62 -24.31 9.27 4.32
N GLY A 63 -23.30 8.87 3.57
CA GLY A 63 -22.20 8.05 4.07
C GLY A 63 -21.15 8.86 4.80
N SER A 64 -20.14 8.18 5.33
CA SER A 64 -18.99 8.83 5.96
C SER A 64 -17.73 8.00 5.77
N ILE A 65 -16.57 8.66 5.72
CA ILE A 65 -15.27 8.00 5.61
C ILE A 65 -14.36 8.54 6.71
N VAL A 66 -13.65 7.61 7.36
CA VAL A 66 -12.49 7.90 8.18
C VAL A 66 -11.27 7.33 7.47
N GLY A 67 -10.32 8.19 7.11
CA GLY A 67 -9.00 7.80 6.63
C GLY A 67 -8.02 7.77 7.82
N LEU A 68 -7.45 6.62 8.12
CA LEU A 68 -6.55 6.42 9.24
C LEU A 68 -5.17 5.98 8.74
N ASP A 69 -4.12 6.70 9.14
CA ASP A 69 -2.73 6.36 8.82
C ASP A 69 -1.82 6.84 9.96
N PHE A 70 -0.70 6.14 10.18
CA PHE A 70 0.28 6.50 11.22
C PHE A 70 1.40 7.41 10.69
N ALA A 71 1.39 7.74 9.40
CA ALA A 71 2.42 8.54 8.75
C ALA A 71 1.91 9.98 8.46
N PRO A 72 2.20 10.97 9.31
CA PRO A 72 1.71 12.35 9.12
C PRO A 72 2.01 12.95 7.74
N PRO A 73 3.17 12.69 7.09
CA PRO A 73 3.43 13.18 5.75
C PRO A 73 2.48 12.63 4.69
N MET A 74 1.99 11.40 4.85
CA MET A 74 0.99 10.80 3.96
C MET A 74 -0.38 11.47 4.15
N LEU A 75 -0.81 11.63 5.40
CA LEU A 75 -2.06 12.32 5.74
C LEU A 75 -2.06 13.77 5.26
N ALA A 76 -0.93 14.47 5.32
CA ALA A 76 -0.81 15.82 4.80
C ALA A 76 -1.12 15.90 3.30
N VAL A 77 -0.74 14.90 2.52
CA VAL A 77 -1.10 14.79 1.10
C VAL A 77 -2.57 14.40 0.94
N ALA A 78 -3.07 13.43 1.73
CA ALA A 78 -4.46 13.00 1.68
C ALA A 78 -5.45 14.16 1.93
N GLN A 79 -5.14 15.04 2.88
CA GLN A 79 -5.92 16.21 3.22
C GLN A 79 -6.04 17.25 2.09
N THR A 80 -5.15 17.20 1.09
CA THR A 80 -5.21 18.10 -0.07
C THR A 80 -6.10 17.57 -1.19
N ARG A 81 -6.58 16.30 -1.09
CA ARG A 81 -7.44 15.72 -2.12
C ARG A 81 -8.87 16.24 -2.05
N GLU A 82 -9.45 16.47 -3.21
CA GLU A 82 -10.88 16.76 -3.37
C GLU A 82 -11.60 15.47 -3.81
N PHE A 83 -12.72 15.17 -3.17
CA PHE A 83 -13.50 13.97 -3.44
C PHE A 83 -14.94 14.32 -3.86
N ASN A 84 -15.50 13.51 -4.73
CA ASN A 84 -16.93 13.49 -4.99
C ASN A 84 -17.60 12.53 -3.99
N GLY A 85 -18.22 13.06 -2.93
CA GLY A 85 -18.84 12.23 -1.89
C GLY A 85 -18.91 12.94 -0.54
N PRO A 86 -19.01 12.17 0.55
CA PRO A 86 -19.04 12.73 1.90
C PRO A 86 -17.68 13.34 2.28
N SER A 87 -17.69 14.19 3.31
CA SER A 87 -16.47 14.67 3.93
C SER A 87 -15.69 13.50 4.55
N VAL A 88 -14.36 13.59 4.49
CA VAL A 88 -13.45 12.60 5.07
C VAL A 88 -12.86 13.16 6.36
N GLU A 89 -12.91 12.36 7.43
CA GLU A 89 -12.15 12.61 8.65
C GLU A 89 -10.79 11.90 8.54
N TRP A 90 -9.69 12.62 8.78
CA TRP A 90 -8.34 12.08 8.74
C TRP A 90 -7.77 11.96 10.14
N ILE A 91 -7.32 10.75 10.52
CA ILE A 91 -6.83 10.43 11.87
C ILE A 91 -5.41 9.89 11.79
N ASP A 92 -4.51 10.51 12.56
CA ASP A 92 -3.16 10.00 12.81
C ASP A 92 -3.23 8.95 13.92
N ALA A 93 -3.17 7.68 13.54
CA ALA A 93 -3.20 6.56 14.49
C ALA A 93 -2.62 5.29 13.88
N SER A 94 -2.24 4.34 14.75
CA SER A 94 -1.77 3.02 14.34
C SER A 94 -2.92 2.03 14.21
N ALA A 95 -2.80 1.07 13.29
CA ALA A 95 -3.78 0.02 13.06
C ALA A 95 -3.95 -0.94 14.26
N ASP A 96 -2.97 -1.02 15.15
CA ASP A 96 -3.01 -1.82 16.37
C ASP A 96 -3.57 -1.06 17.60
N ALA A 97 -4.08 0.17 17.38
CA ALA A 97 -4.77 0.99 18.38
C ALA A 97 -5.72 1.96 17.66
N ILE A 98 -6.80 1.46 17.10
CA ILE A 98 -7.76 2.23 16.30
C ILE A 98 -8.64 3.08 17.26
N PRO A 99 -8.55 4.43 17.25
CA PRO A 99 -9.27 5.28 18.17
C PRO A 99 -10.72 5.54 17.73
N LEU A 100 -11.42 4.50 17.31
CA LEU A 100 -12.79 4.57 16.79
C LEU A 100 -13.72 3.72 17.67
N PRO A 101 -15.01 4.10 17.78
CA PRO A 101 -15.95 3.36 18.60
C PRO A 101 -16.27 1.97 18.03
N ASP A 102 -16.42 0.99 18.91
CA ASP A 102 -16.80 -0.37 18.56
C ASP A 102 -18.15 -0.40 17.82
N ASN A 103 -18.33 -1.40 16.95
CA ASN A 103 -19.58 -1.71 16.25
C ASN A 103 -20.17 -0.50 15.51
N SER A 104 -19.34 0.35 14.94
CA SER A 104 -19.77 1.64 14.39
C SER A 104 -19.64 1.76 12.88
N PHE A 105 -18.87 0.88 12.23
CA PHE A 105 -18.59 0.96 10.81
C PHE A 105 -19.16 -0.24 10.05
N ASP A 106 -19.64 0.04 8.84
CA ASP A 106 -20.17 -0.97 7.95
C ASP A 106 -19.04 -1.71 7.21
N ARG A 107 -17.94 -0.98 6.93
CA ARG A 107 -16.80 -1.53 6.20
C ARG A 107 -15.47 -0.98 6.70
N VAL A 108 -14.45 -1.84 6.64
CA VAL A 108 -13.03 -1.46 6.80
C VAL A 108 -12.27 -1.92 5.57
N TYR A 109 -11.59 -1.01 4.91
CA TYR A 109 -10.70 -1.30 3.78
C TYR A 109 -9.25 -1.12 4.20
N CYS A 110 -8.35 -1.94 3.64
CA CYS A 110 -6.91 -1.75 3.79
C CYS A 110 -6.21 -2.17 2.50
N GLN A 111 -5.71 -1.19 1.74
CA GLN A 111 -4.99 -1.46 0.50
C GLN A 111 -3.48 -1.37 0.71
N GLN A 112 -2.77 -2.50 0.52
CA GLN A 112 -1.30 -2.63 0.62
C GLN A 112 -0.69 -1.94 1.86
N GLY A 113 -1.44 -1.85 2.96
CA GLY A 113 -1.01 -1.29 4.23
C GLY A 113 -0.65 -2.36 5.26
N PHE A 114 -1.41 -3.47 5.26
CA PHE A 114 -1.36 -4.50 6.29
C PHE A 114 0.05 -5.11 6.52
N GLN A 115 0.85 -5.25 5.46
CA GLN A 115 2.22 -5.76 5.54
C GLN A 115 3.15 -4.88 6.38
N PHE A 116 2.80 -3.62 6.59
CA PHE A 116 3.59 -2.67 7.37
C PHE A 116 3.15 -2.55 8.83
N PHE A 117 2.06 -3.21 9.24
CA PHE A 117 1.56 -3.10 10.60
C PHE A 117 2.60 -3.62 11.60
N PRO A 118 2.88 -2.84 12.67
CA PRO A 118 3.85 -3.23 13.70
C PRO A 118 3.44 -4.52 14.42
N ASP A 119 2.18 -4.64 14.79
CA ASP A 119 1.57 -5.80 15.44
C ASP A 119 0.27 -6.21 14.72
N ARG A 120 0.41 -7.13 13.76
CA ARG A 120 -0.71 -7.62 12.96
C ARG A 120 -1.70 -8.43 13.79
N ALA A 121 -1.20 -9.19 14.79
CA ALA A 121 -2.03 -10.00 15.66
C ALA A 121 -2.96 -9.12 16.53
N LYS A 122 -2.55 -7.89 16.83
CA LYS A 122 -3.37 -6.91 17.53
C LYS A 122 -4.26 -6.10 16.58
N ALA A 123 -3.76 -5.78 15.39
CA ALA A 123 -4.50 -4.96 14.42
C ALA A 123 -5.77 -5.66 13.89
N VAL A 124 -5.76 -6.98 13.66
CA VAL A 124 -6.92 -7.69 13.12
C VAL A 124 -8.11 -7.67 14.11
N PRO A 125 -7.94 -7.94 15.42
CA PRO A 125 -8.99 -7.71 16.42
C PRO A 125 -9.50 -6.27 16.49
N GLU A 126 -8.62 -5.26 16.35
CA GLU A 126 -9.03 -3.85 16.29
C GLU A 126 -9.95 -3.58 15.08
N VAL A 127 -9.59 -4.09 13.89
CA VAL A 127 -10.46 -4.04 12.71
C VAL A 127 -11.82 -4.69 13.00
N ARG A 128 -11.83 -5.85 13.67
CA ARG A 128 -13.06 -6.56 14.00
C ARG A 128 -13.92 -5.80 15.00
N SER A 129 -13.31 -5.12 15.98
CA SER A 129 -14.02 -4.39 17.03
C SER A 129 -14.83 -3.21 16.48
N VAL A 130 -14.28 -2.45 15.54
CA VAL A 130 -14.93 -1.27 14.97
C VAL A 130 -16.05 -1.64 13.99
N LEU A 131 -16.03 -2.85 13.42
CA LEU A 131 -17.05 -3.32 12.50
C LEU A 131 -18.35 -3.67 13.22
N LYS A 132 -19.47 -3.22 12.69
CA LYS A 132 -20.82 -3.67 13.08
C LYS A 132 -20.96 -5.18 12.93
N PRO A 133 -21.89 -5.82 13.64
CA PRO A 133 -22.30 -7.20 13.31
C PRO A 133 -22.70 -7.29 11.84
N GLY A 134 -22.10 -8.22 11.09
CA GLY A 134 -22.30 -8.34 9.64
C GLY A 134 -21.54 -7.34 8.78
N GLY A 135 -20.72 -6.49 9.39
CA GLY A 135 -19.81 -5.59 8.66
C GLY A 135 -18.70 -6.34 7.93
N LEU A 136 -18.14 -5.74 6.90
CA LEU A 136 -17.18 -6.37 5.98
C LEU A 136 -15.80 -5.70 6.10
N THR A 137 -14.73 -6.52 6.07
CA THR A 137 -13.37 -6.02 5.80
C THR A 137 -12.89 -6.48 4.43
N ALA A 138 -12.20 -5.60 3.70
CA ALA A 138 -11.55 -5.90 2.43
C ALA A 138 -10.08 -5.47 2.50
N ILE A 139 -9.19 -6.44 2.39
CA ILE A 139 -7.74 -6.25 2.52
C ILE A 139 -7.07 -6.70 1.24
N SER A 140 -6.18 -5.89 0.69
CA SER A 140 -5.30 -6.31 -0.40
C SER A 140 -3.83 -6.22 0.00
N LEU A 141 -3.05 -7.21 -0.46
CA LEU A 141 -1.65 -7.38 -0.16
C LEU A 141 -0.89 -7.72 -1.44
N TRP A 142 0.40 -7.46 -1.44
CA TRP A 142 1.28 -8.04 -2.44
C TRP A 142 1.52 -9.52 -2.15
N ALA A 143 1.57 -10.32 -3.21
CA ALA A 143 2.07 -11.69 -3.13
C ALA A 143 3.56 -11.70 -2.71
N PRO A 144 4.11 -12.84 -2.27
CA PRO A 144 5.53 -12.97 -1.98
C PRO A 144 6.42 -12.51 -3.14
N VAL A 145 7.61 -11.96 -2.84
CA VAL A 145 8.48 -11.33 -3.85
C VAL A 145 8.91 -12.32 -4.93
N GLU A 146 9.00 -13.58 -4.59
CA GLU A 146 9.35 -14.69 -5.50
C GLU A 146 8.36 -14.87 -6.65
N GLU A 147 7.12 -14.37 -6.50
CA GLU A 147 6.12 -14.35 -7.56
C GLU A 147 6.33 -13.21 -8.58
N PHE A 148 7.32 -12.34 -8.35
CA PHE A 148 7.66 -11.19 -9.19
C PHE A 148 9.12 -11.26 -9.64
N PRO A 149 9.50 -12.08 -10.64
CA PRO A 149 10.91 -12.40 -10.95
C PRO A 149 11.80 -11.17 -11.11
N LEU A 150 11.36 -10.14 -11.84
CA LEU A 150 12.13 -8.92 -11.99
C LEU A 150 12.32 -8.16 -10.66
N ARG A 151 11.26 -8.05 -9.85
CA ARG A 151 11.34 -7.39 -8.54
C ARG A 151 12.21 -8.16 -7.56
N ASP A 152 12.08 -9.49 -7.55
CA ASP A 152 12.92 -10.36 -6.71
C ASP A 152 14.40 -10.12 -7.00
N GLN A 153 14.81 -10.14 -8.26
CA GLN A 153 16.20 -9.85 -8.64
C GLN A 153 16.62 -8.42 -8.22
N MET A 154 15.78 -7.42 -8.47
CA MET A 154 16.11 -6.04 -8.09
C MET A 154 16.24 -5.88 -6.57
N PHE A 155 15.35 -6.48 -5.78
CA PHE A 155 15.44 -6.41 -4.31
C PHE A 155 16.64 -7.18 -3.77
N ASN A 156 17.03 -8.30 -4.39
CA ASN A 156 18.28 -8.98 -4.08
C ASN A 156 19.51 -8.09 -4.37
N SER A 157 19.53 -7.37 -5.49
CA SER A 157 20.58 -6.42 -5.81
C SER A 157 20.66 -5.26 -4.80
N ILE A 158 19.50 -4.72 -4.39
CA ILE A 158 19.41 -3.67 -3.35
C ILE A 158 19.93 -4.21 -2.01
N ALA A 159 19.47 -5.39 -1.59
CA ALA A 159 19.85 -6.03 -0.33
C ALA A 159 21.38 -6.25 -0.26
N LYS A 160 21.95 -6.76 -1.33
CA LYS A 160 23.40 -7.00 -1.47
C LYS A 160 24.20 -5.70 -1.41
N PHE A 161 23.77 -4.66 -2.14
CA PHE A 161 24.48 -3.38 -2.14
C PHE A 161 24.45 -2.70 -0.76
N LEU A 162 23.30 -2.73 -0.08
CA LEU A 162 23.11 -2.12 1.23
C LEU A 162 23.60 -3.02 2.39
N ASN A 163 24.00 -4.25 2.11
CA ASN A 163 24.34 -5.26 3.11
C ASN A 163 23.25 -5.45 4.17
N VAL A 164 22.01 -5.59 3.71
CA VAL A 164 20.83 -5.88 4.53
C VAL A 164 20.19 -7.21 4.12
N PRO A 165 19.43 -7.88 5.00
CA PRO A 165 18.65 -9.06 4.63
C PRO A 165 17.60 -8.74 3.54
N LEU A 166 17.28 -9.73 2.68
CA LEU A 166 16.27 -9.56 1.63
C LEU A 166 14.90 -9.16 2.18
N GLU A 167 14.49 -9.74 3.30
CA GLU A 167 13.24 -9.41 3.98
C GLU A 167 13.16 -7.94 4.45
N VAL A 168 14.27 -7.28 4.63
CA VAL A 168 14.32 -5.84 4.91
C VAL A 168 14.14 -5.04 3.62
N ALA A 169 14.85 -5.43 2.56
CA ALA A 169 14.76 -4.76 1.26
C ALA A 169 13.39 -4.95 0.60
N ALA A 170 12.84 -6.16 0.66
CA ALA A 170 11.57 -6.54 0.05
C ALA A 170 10.38 -6.51 1.04
N LYS A 171 10.46 -5.74 2.12
CA LYS A 171 9.46 -5.71 3.19
C LYS A 171 7.99 -5.66 2.73
N PRO A 172 7.60 -4.92 1.68
CA PRO A 172 6.22 -4.92 1.19
C PRO A 172 5.72 -6.30 0.72
N PHE A 173 6.61 -7.24 0.45
CA PHE A 173 6.33 -8.55 -0.15
C PHE A 173 6.57 -9.73 0.83
N THR A 174 6.79 -9.45 2.11
CA THR A 174 7.20 -10.47 3.11
C THR A 174 6.05 -11.07 3.91
N PHE A 175 4.80 -10.77 3.59
CA PHE A 175 3.67 -11.25 4.41
C PHE A 175 3.45 -12.77 4.34
N GLY A 176 3.88 -13.45 3.28
CA GLY A 176 3.87 -14.91 3.22
C GLY A 176 2.60 -15.55 2.65
N GLY A 177 1.74 -14.79 1.97
CA GLY A 177 0.64 -15.33 1.17
C GLY A 177 -0.71 -15.49 1.91
N SER A 178 -1.56 -16.37 1.38
CA SER A 178 -2.97 -16.48 1.78
C SER A 178 -3.19 -17.21 3.12
N GLU A 179 -2.41 -18.26 3.41
CA GLU A 179 -2.61 -19.07 4.62
C GLU A 179 -2.44 -18.28 5.92
N PRO A 180 -1.39 -17.46 6.11
CA PRO A 180 -1.27 -16.62 7.30
C PRO A 180 -2.43 -15.63 7.45
N MET A 181 -2.93 -15.06 6.34
CA MET A 181 -4.07 -14.14 6.38
C MET A 181 -5.35 -14.87 6.79
N GLN A 182 -5.61 -16.04 6.21
CA GLN A 182 -6.76 -16.85 6.58
C GLN A 182 -6.76 -17.14 8.08
N SER A 183 -5.64 -17.65 8.62
CA SER A 183 -5.53 -17.97 10.05
C SER A 183 -5.77 -16.75 10.94
N MET A 184 -5.18 -15.60 10.61
CA MET A 184 -5.34 -14.39 11.42
C MET A 184 -6.77 -13.86 11.42
N LEU A 185 -7.49 -13.98 10.31
CA LEU A 185 -8.89 -13.56 10.20
C LEU A 185 -9.80 -14.54 10.95
N ASP A 186 -9.57 -15.85 10.81
CA ASP A 186 -10.32 -16.90 11.55
C ASP A 186 -10.15 -16.71 13.07
N ASP A 187 -8.93 -16.52 13.54
CA ASP A 187 -8.60 -16.31 14.96
C ASP A 187 -9.28 -15.05 15.54
N ALA A 188 -9.47 -14.02 14.72
CA ALA A 188 -10.18 -12.80 15.10
C ALA A 188 -11.70 -12.89 14.98
N GLY A 189 -12.24 -14.06 14.58
CA GLY A 189 -13.67 -14.32 14.50
C GLY A 189 -14.36 -13.76 13.26
N PHE A 190 -13.63 -13.57 12.16
CA PHE A 190 -14.24 -13.32 10.86
C PHE A 190 -14.80 -14.62 10.28
N SER A 191 -15.87 -14.53 9.52
CA SER A 191 -16.50 -15.65 8.78
C SER A 191 -16.60 -15.31 7.30
N ASP A 192 -16.92 -16.31 6.49
CA ASP A 192 -17.12 -16.15 5.04
C ASP A 192 -15.90 -15.52 4.34
N ILE A 193 -14.69 -15.93 4.78
CA ILE A 193 -13.44 -15.41 4.28
C ILE A 193 -13.20 -15.91 2.86
N VAL A 194 -12.99 -14.98 1.93
CA VAL A 194 -12.67 -15.29 0.53
C VAL A 194 -11.34 -14.64 0.19
N ILE A 195 -10.35 -15.45 -0.14
CA ILE A 195 -9.03 -14.97 -0.57
C ILE A 195 -8.85 -15.30 -2.05
N THR A 196 -8.51 -14.29 -2.86
CA THR A 196 -8.27 -14.45 -4.29
C THR A 196 -6.94 -13.82 -4.67
N THR A 197 -6.16 -14.49 -5.51
CA THR A 197 -4.97 -13.91 -6.15
C THR A 197 -5.35 -13.35 -7.51
N ARG A 198 -4.87 -12.15 -7.80
CA ARG A 198 -5.08 -11.47 -9.08
C ARG A 198 -3.79 -10.87 -9.57
N SER A 199 -3.62 -10.89 -10.88
CA SER A 199 -2.50 -10.23 -11.56
C SER A 199 -3.00 -9.06 -12.38
N ASN A 200 -2.20 -8.01 -12.43
CA ASN A 200 -2.46 -6.84 -13.26
C ASN A 200 -1.14 -6.42 -13.92
N GLU A 201 -1.25 -5.93 -15.14
CA GLU A 201 -0.11 -5.38 -15.85
C GLU A 201 0.06 -3.91 -15.50
N SER A 202 1.28 -3.51 -15.14
CA SER A 202 1.63 -2.12 -14.89
C SER A 202 2.66 -1.65 -15.91
N VAL A 203 2.32 -0.60 -16.65
CA VAL A 203 3.20 -0.01 -17.65
C VAL A 203 3.92 1.18 -17.02
N PHE A 204 5.22 1.10 -16.98
CA PHE A 204 6.09 2.20 -16.54
C PHE A 204 6.67 2.91 -17.78
N GLY A 205 7.22 4.07 -17.57
CA GLY A 205 8.00 4.77 -18.61
C GLY A 205 9.29 4.01 -18.96
N PRO A 206 10.32 4.71 -19.46
CA PRO A 206 11.57 4.05 -19.84
C PRO A 206 12.16 3.24 -18.66
N PRO A 207 12.94 2.18 -18.95
CA PRO A 207 13.49 1.26 -17.95
C PRO A 207 14.17 1.95 -16.76
N GLU A 208 14.93 3.02 -17.04
CA GLU A 208 15.63 3.81 -16.02
C GLU A 208 14.64 4.44 -15.02
N SER A 209 13.46 4.84 -15.50
CA SER A 209 12.39 5.36 -14.63
C SER A 209 11.83 4.28 -13.72
N PHE A 210 11.64 3.06 -14.23
CA PHE A 210 11.17 1.91 -13.44
C PHE A 210 12.18 1.53 -12.35
N VAL A 211 13.48 1.40 -12.70
CA VAL A 211 14.54 1.09 -11.73
C VAL A 211 14.60 2.17 -10.65
N LYS A 212 14.67 3.43 -11.06
CA LYS A 212 14.69 4.56 -10.13
C LYS A 212 13.51 4.54 -9.18
N LEU A 213 12.30 4.38 -9.69
CA LEU A 213 11.09 4.31 -8.88
C LEU A 213 11.12 3.12 -7.91
N THR A 214 11.52 1.94 -8.37
CA THR A 214 11.60 0.75 -7.51
C THR A 214 12.59 0.95 -6.37
N VAL A 215 13.78 1.46 -6.65
CA VAL A 215 14.80 1.74 -5.63
C VAL A 215 14.32 2.82 -4.66
N MET A 216 13.78 3.93 -5.16
CA MET A 216 13.29 5.03 -4.33
C MET A 216 12.04 4.63 -3.52
N GLY A 217 11.20 3.74 -4.06
CA GLY A 217 10.05 3.18 -3.33
C GLY A 217 10.46 2.25 -2.19
N ALA A 218 11.53 1.47 -2.37
CA ALA A 218 12.13 0.68 -1.31
C ALA A 218 12.64 1.57 -0.16
N ALA A 219 13.04 2.80 -0.45
CA ALA A 219 13.55 3.76 0.53
C ALA A 219 12.61 4.00 1.71
N ALA A 220 11.30 3.99 1.46
CA ALA A 220 10.31 4.17 2.53
C ALA A 220 10.26 3.00 3.52
N ALA A 221 10.73 1.81 3.09
CA ALA A 221 10.69 0.58 3.87
C ALA A 221 12.05 0.19 4.49
N ILE A 222 13.17 0.77 4.00
CA ILE A 222 14.53 0.44 4.43
C ILE A 222 15.13 1.61 5.19
N PRO A 223 15.23 1.57 6.54
CA PRO A 223 15.78 2.67 7.33
C PRO A 223 17.16 3.13 6.86
N THR A 224 18.08 2.19 6.61
CA THR A 224 19.44 2.49 6.15
C THR A 224 19.49 3.20 4.81
N PHE A 225 18.52 2.98 3.93
CA PHE A 225 18.43 3.73 2.67
C PHE A 225 18.01 5.20 2.91
N GLY A 226 17.15 5.44 3.89
CA GLY A 226 16.73 6.79 4.27
C GLY A 226 17.88 7.67 4.74
N GLU A 227 18.92 7.06 5.33
CA GLU A 227 20.12 7.73 5.86
C GLU A 227 21.16 8.07 4.78
N LEU A 228 21.01 7.50 3.56
CA LEU A 228 21.94 7.74 2.46
C LEU A 228 21.83 9.17 1.91
N THR A 229 22.97 9.71 1.50
CA THR A 229 23.04 10.93 0.70
C THR A 229 22.42 10.71 -0.69
N ASP A 230 22.08 11.78 -1.39
CA ASP A 230 21.54 11.68 -2.75
C ASP A 230 22.54 11.02 -3.73
N GLU A 231 23.85 11.22 -3.56
CA GLU A 231 24.89 10.58 -4.36
C GLU A 231 24.94 9.06 -4.11
N GLU A 232 24.85 8.65 -2.85
CA GLU A 232 24.78 7.22 -2.49
C GLU A 232 23.51 6.55 -3.01
N LYS A 233 22.36 7.24 -2.94
CA LYS A 233 21.10 6.75 -3.55
C LYS A 233 21.22 6.56 -5.06
N GLN A 234 21.89 7.50 -5.76
CA GLN A 234 22.16 7.35 -7.19
C GLN A 234 23.10 6.15 -7.46
N SER A 235 24.06 5.88 -6.57
CA SER A 235 24.93 4.70 -6.69
C SER A 235 24.17 3.40 -6.53
N VAL A 236 23.20 3.32 -5.63
CA VAL A 236 22.27 2.15 -5.52
C VAL A 236 21.49 1.97 -6.81
N ILE A 237 20.90 3.04 -7.36
CA ILE A 237 20.12 2.99 -8.61
C ILE A 237 20.98 2.46 -9.76
N ALA A 238 22.16 3.01 -9.96
CA ALA A 238 23.07 2.60 -11.02
C ALA A 238 23.52 1.13 -10.86
N HIS A 239 23.78 0.68 -9.63
CA HIS A 239 24.12 -0.70 -9.35
C HIS A 239 22.97 -1.66 -9.73
N VAL A 240 21.75 -1.36 -9.30
CA VAL A 240 20.55 -2.18 -9.59
C VAL A 240 20.29 -2.21 -11.10
N GLU A 241 20.45 -1.11 -11.81
CA GLU A 241 20.28 -1.01 -13.25
C GLU A 241 21.26 -1.92 -14.00
N VAL A 242 22.52 -1.84 -13.64
CA VAL A 242 23.58 -2.66 -14.27
C VAL A 242 23.41 -4.14 -13.97
N GLU A 243 23.18 -4.53 -12.72
CA GLU A 243 23.04 -5.95 -12.34
C GLU A 243 21.78 -6.59 -12.93
N ASN A 244 20.73 -5.83 -13.23
CA ASN A 244 19.45 -6.37 -13.73
C ASN A 244 19.19 -6.03 -15.20
N TYR A 245 20.16 -5.50 -15.94
CA TYR A 245 19.97 -5.02 -17.31
C TYR A 245 19.32 -6.04 -18.24
N ASP A 246 19.84 -7.29 -18.27
CA ASP A 246 19.34 -8.37 -19.14
C ASP A 246 17.92 -8.81 -18.75
N GLU A 247 17.58 -8.77 -17.47
CA GLU A 247 16.23 -9.11 -17.01
C GLU A 247 15.24 -7.99 -17.34
N ILE A 248 15.62 -6.75 -17.10
CA ILE A 248 14.79 -5.57 -17.43
C ILE A 248 14.47 -5.54 -18.92
N ALA A 249 15.44 -5.86 -19.77
CA ALA A 249 15.28 -5.87 -21.23
C ALA A 249 14.16 -6.80 -21.72
N LYS A 250 13.84 -7.87 -20.97
CA LYS A 250 12.73 -8.78 -21.31
C LYS A 250 11.34 -8.16 -21.18
N TYR A 251 11.23 -7.08 -20.42
CA TYR A 251 9.97 -6.37 -20.14
C TYR A 251 9.83 -5.06 -20.92
N VAL A 252 10.84 -4.70 -21.74
CA VAL A 252 10.75 -3.53 -22.62
C VAL A 252 9.85 -3.86 -23.79
N GLN A 253 8.83 -3.03 -24.02
CA GLN A 253 7.95 -3.11 -25.18
C GLN A 253 8.32 -2.00 -26.16
N ASP A 254 8.36 -2.33 -27.45
CA ASP A 254 8.63 -1.40 -28.57
C ASP A 254 7.49 -0.36 -28.77
#